data_8b1df8edf9b2ee76b651103690d8d31a
#
_entry.id   8b1df8edf9b2ee76b651103690d8d31a
#
_cell.length_a   1.000
_cell.length_b   1.000
_cell.length_c   1.000
_cell.angle_alpha   90.00
_cell.angle_beta   90.00
_cell.angle_gamma   90.00
#
_symmetry.space_group_name_H-M   'P 1'
#
loop_
_entity.id
_entity.type
_entity.pdbx_description
1 polymer ?
#
loop_
_entity_poly.entity_id
_entity_poly.type
_entity_poly.pdbx_seq_one_letter_code
_entity_poly.pdbx_strand_id
1 'polypeptide(L)'
;FAVTHAIPHENVSTEIHRTGGPFTLVPLTNRDGKPCSAVVWMEKGPEATRLAALPQAEFDDVINIRSCGVLGQLNVASRRTVWPIISQYAEALTAQRLALVAEAAHVVPPIGAQGLNMSLKDLITLRDLAVTHKHELGSTAMLCQYERARMVDVRMRVAGITALNHASMAQAPALRDLRA
;
A
#
# COMPACT_ATOMS: atom_id res chain seq x y z
N PHE A 1 6.96 -10.63 0.20
CA PHE A 1 7.90 -11.57 -0.40
C PHE A 1 7.92 -11.42 -1.92
N ALA A 2 8.96 -11.94 -2.59
CA ALA A 2 9.03 -12.00 -4.04
C ALA A 2 8.83 -13.43 -4.56
N VAL A 3 8.35 -13.54 -5.79
CA VAL A 3 8.16 -14.81 -6.51
C VAL A 3 8.74 -14.71 -7.91
N THR A 4 9.28 -15.82 -8.42
CA THR A 4 9.49 -16.02 -9.85
C THR A 4 8.31 -16.80 -10.43
N HIS A 5 8.02 -16.62 -11.71
CA HIS A 5 6.86 -17.23 -12.37
C HIS A 5 7.13 -17.53 -13.85
N ALA A 6 6.23 -18.32 -14.47
CA ALA A 6 6.44 -18.81 -15.83
C ALA A 6 5.96 -17.82 -16.90
N ILE A 7 4.84 -17.14 -16.65
CA ILE A 7 4.21 -16.23 -17.62
C ILE A 7 4.71 -14.81 -17.33
N PRO A 8 5.24 -14.06 -18.32
CA PRO A 8 5.65 -12.67 -18.14
C PRO A 8 4.50 -11.78 -17.64
N HIS A 9 4.81 -10.86 -16.74
CA HIS A 9 3.84 -9.91 -16.17
C HIS A 9 3.53 -8.71 -17.09
N GLU A 10 4.22 -8.55 -18.21
CA GLU A 10 4.06 -7.47 -19.20
C GLU A 10 4.02 -6.06 -18.57
N ASN A 11 4.73 -5.87 -17.45
CA ASN A 11 4.73 -4.65 -16.63
C ASN A 11 3.33 -4.26 -16.06
N VAL A 12 2.43 -5.22 -15.97
CA VAL A 12 1.10 -5.04 -15.39
C VAL A 12 1.08 -5.54 -13.95
N SER A 13 0.63 -4.70 -13.02
CA SER A 13 0.32 -5.10 -11.65
C SER A 13 -1.05 -5.74 -11.61
N THR A 14 -1.14 -6.93 -11.03
CA THR A 14 -2.39 -7.70 -10.95
C THR A 14 -2.82 -7.85 -9.49
N GLU A 15 -4.04 -7.40 -9.18
CA GLU A 15 -4.62 -7.54 -7.85
C GLU A 15 -5.79 -8.51 -7.88
N ILE A 16 -5.75 -9.55 -7.04
CA ILE A 16 -6.72 -10.64 -6.99
C ILE A 16 -7.52 -10.54 -5.70
N HIS A 17 -8.82 -10.28 -5.85
CA HIS A 17 -9.77 -10.22 -4.74
C HIS A 17 -10.53 -11.55 -4.63
N ARG A 18 -10.22 -12.31 -3.57
CA ARG A 18 -10.93 -13.54 -3.19
C ARG A 18 -11.24 -13.52 -1.68
N THR A 19 -11.39 -14.67 -1.08
CA THR A 19 -11.50 -14.82 0.39
C THR A 19 -10.22 -14.32 1.08
N GLY A 20 -10.35 -13.59 2.16
CA GLY A 20 -9.26 -12.83 2.77
C GLY A 20 -9.11 -11.45 2.14
N GLY A 21 -7.96 -10.84 2.22
CA GLY A 21 -7.66 -9.55 1.64
C GLY A 21 -7.11 -9.63 0.20
N PRO A 22 -6.75 -8.49 -0.40
CA PRO A 22 -6.10 -8.43 -1.69
C PRO A 22 -4.80 -9.24 -1.74
N PHE A 23 -4.58 -9.89 -2.89
CA PHE A 23 -3.32 -10.54 -3.25
C PHE A 23 -2.79 -9.87 -4.52
N THR A 24 -1.75 -9.09 -4.38
CA THR A 24 -1.23 -8.23 -5.45
C THR A 24 0.12 -8.73 -5.93
N LEU A 25 0.25 -8.93 -7.23
CA LEU A 25 1.49 -9.24 -7.94
C LEU A 25 2.00 -7.96 -8.58
N VAL A 26 3.10 -7.42 -8.09
CA VAL A 26 3.71 -6.16 -8.59
C VAL A 26 4.96 -6.50 -9.39
N PRO A 27 5.07 -6.07 -10.65
CA PRO A 27 6.23 -6.34 -11.50
C PRO A 27 7.57 -5.96 -10.87
N LEU A 28 8.53 -6.84 -10.94
CA LEU A 28 9.94 -6.60 -10.63
C LEU A 28 10.81 -6.90 -11.85
N THR A 29 12.05 -6.46 -11.81
CA THR A 29 13.06 -6.89 -12.79
C THR A 29 13.25 -8.40 -12.73
N ASN A 30 13.51 -9.01 -13.88
CA ASN A 30 13.74 -10.45 -13.97
C ASN A 30 14.87 -10.88 -13.03
N ARG A 31 14.70 -12.05 -12.44
CA ARG A 31 15.68 -12.66 -11.56
C ARG A 31 16.16 -13.98 -12.17
N ASP A 32 17.47 -14.10 -12.40
CA ASP A 32 18.09 -15.29 -13.03
C ASP A 32 17.39 -15.68 -14.34
N GLY A 33 17.07 -14.68 -15.16
CA GLY A 33 16.40 -14.84 -16.45
C GLY A 33 14.90 -15.16 -16.39
N LYS A 34 14.31 -15.27 -15.19
CA LYS A 34 12.88 -15.56 -14.99
C LYS A 34 12.11 -14.29 -14.64
N PRO A 35 10.86 -14.15 -15.14
CA PRO A 35 9.96 -13.10 -14.68
C PRO A 35 9.79 -13.15 -13.16
N CYS A 36 9.74 -11.96 -12.53
CA CYS A 36 9.70 -11.83 -11.08
C CYS A 36 8.66 -10.78 -10.67
N SER A 37 7.93 -11.05 -9.58
CA SER A 37 6.98 -10.10 -8.99
C SER A 37 7.13 -10.04 -7.48
N ALA A 38 6.95 -8.84 -6.92
CA ALA A 38 6.70 -8.71 -5.49
C ALA A 38 5.25 -9.11 -5.20
N VAL A 39 5.05 -9.86 -4.13
CA VAL A 39 3.72 -10.23 -3.63
C VAL A 39 3.42 -9.42 -2.38
N VAL A 40 2.34 -8.66 -2.44
CA VAL A 40 1.70 -8.04 -1.29
C VAL A 40 0.39 -8.79 -1.04
N TRP A 41 0.33 -9.55 0.02
CA TRP A 41 -0.84 -10.33 0.41
C TRP A 41 -1.37 -9.85 1.75
N MET A 42 -2.59 -9.32 1.74
CA MET A 42 -3.24 -8.80 2.93
C MET A 42 -4.12 -9.88 3.55
N GLU A 43 -3.91 -10.13 4.84
CA GLU A 43 -4.68 -11.09 5.61
C GLU A 43 -4.94 -10.58 7.04
N LYS A 44 -5.87 -11.22 7.73
CA LYS A 44 -6.06 -10.98 9.16
C LYS A 44 -4.82 -11.42 9.94
N GLY A 45 -4.46 -10.69 10.99
CA GLY A 45 -3.23 -10.92 11.74
C GLY A 45 -2.94 -12.38 12.10
N PRO A 46 -3.86 -13.13 12.74
CA PRO A 46 -3.65 -14.54 13.06
C PRO A 46 -3.39 -15.41 11.83
N GLU A 47 -4.09 -15.17 10.72
CA GLU A 47 -3.89 -15.91 9.48
C GLU A 47 -2.57 -15.54 8.81
N ALA A 48 -2.20 -14.26 8.78
CA ALA A 48 -0.90 -13.82 8.27
C ALA A 48 0.26 -14.50 9.03
N THR A 49 0.14 -14.59 10.35
CA THR A 49 1.14 -15.28 11.20
C THR A 49 1.19 -16.77 10.87
N ARG A 50 0.04 -17.45 10.75
CA ARG A 50 -0.04 -18.86 10.38
C ARG A 50 0.60 -19.13 9.03
N LEU A 51 0.25 -18.33 8.01
CA LEU A 51 0.80 -18.45 6.65
C LEU A 51 2.32 -18.22 6.62
N ALA A 52 2.81 -17.23 7.35
CA ALA A 52 4.23 -16.95 7.41
C ALA A 52 5.05 -18.09 8.05
N ALA A 53 4.44 -18.86 8.95
CA ALA A 53 5.07 -19.99 9.64
C ALA A 53 4.99 -21.32 8.88
N LEU A 54 4.24 -21.42 7.79
CA LEU A 54 4.11 -22.64 7.01
C LEU A 54 5.48 -23.14 6.49
N PRO A 55 5.69 -24.46 6.44
CA PRO A 55 6.78 -25.04 5.65
C PRO A 55 6.76 -24.55 4.20
N GLN A 56 7.92 -24.49 3.55
CA GLN A 56 8.02 -23.90 2.21
C GLN A 56 7.07 -24.55 1.20
N ALA A 57 7.01 -25.89 1.16
CA ALA A 57 6.16 -26.62 0.21
C ALA A 57 4.67 -26.29 0.41
N GLU A 58 4.20 -26.27 1.65
CA GLU A 58 2.80 -25.93 1.95
C GLU A 58 2.49 -24.48 1.60
N PHE A 59 3.43 -23.55 1.84
CA PHE A 59 3.28 -22.17 1.46
C PHE A 59 3.22 -21.98 -0.05
N ASP A 60 4.06 -22.71 -0.81
CA ASP A 60 4.05 -22.69 -2.27
C ASP A 60 2.71 -23.17 -2.83
N ASP A 61 2.12 -24.22 -2.26
CA ASP A 61 0.77 -24.68 -2.64
C ASP A 61 -0.29 -23.61 -2.40
N VAL A 62 -0.26 -22.99 -1.21
CA VAL A 62 -1.24 -21.96 -0.85
C VAL A 62 -1.16 -20.73 -1.76
N ILE A 63 0.05 -20.23 -2.08
CA ILE A 63 0.19 -19.07 -2.97
C ILE A 63 -0.23 -19.39 -4.40
N ASN A 64 0.02 -20.60 -4.89
CA ASN A 64 -0.39 -21.03 -6.23
C ASN A 64 -1.93 -21.11 -6.34
N ILE A 65 -2.62 -21.63 -5.33
CA ILE A 65 -4.08 -21.59 -5.26
C ILE A 65 -4.56 -20.15 -5.19
N ARG A 66 -3.93 -19.30 -4.37
CA ARG A 66 -4.35 -17.91 -4.12
C ARG A 66 -4.16 -17.01 -5.34
N SER A 67 -3.11 -17.25 -6.14
CA SER A 67 -2.80 -16.50 -7.35
C SER A 67 -3.73 -16.81 -8.54
N CYS A 68 -4.57 -17.84 -8.44
CA CYS A 68 -5.45 -18.29 -9.53
C CYS A 68 -4.70 -18.62 -10.83
N GLY A 69 -3.39 -18.87 -10.78
CA GLY A 69 -2.58 -19.20 -11.93
C GLY A 69 -2.39 -18.07 -12.95
N VAL A 70 -2.69 -16.81 -12.62
CA VAL A 70 -2.64 -15.67 -13.57
C VAL A 70 -1.24 -15.45 -14.17
N LEU A 71 -0.18 -15.79 -13.47
CA LEU A 71 1.21 -15.77 -13.97
C LEU A 71 1.82 -17.18 -14.07
N GLY A 72 0.97 -18.21 -14.10
CA GLY A 72 1.41 -19.60 -14.03
C GLY A 72 1.87 -19.98 -12.63
N GLN A 73 2.75 -20.98 -12.55
CA GLN A 73 3.29 -21.44 -11.27
C GLN A 73 4.21 -20.39 -10.64
N LEU A 74 3.92 -20.05 -9.39
CA LEU A 74 4.73 -19.15 -8.57
C LEU A 74 5.71 -19.95 -7.73
N ASN A 75 6.97 -19.47 -7.67
CA ASN A 75 8.00 -20.02 -6.80
C ASN A 75 8.54 -18.90 -5.92
N VAL A 76 8.53 -19.09 -4.61
CA VAL A 76 9.03 -18.09 -3.66
C VAL A 76 10.52 -17.84 -3.89
N ALA A 77 10.89 -16.57 -4.05
CA ALA A 77 12.25 -16.13 -4.38
C ALA A 77 12.88 -15.21 -3.32
N SER A 78 12.20 -14.98 -2.20
CA SER A 78 12.71 -14.19 -1.08
C SER A 78 12.17 -14.69 0.26
N ARG A 79 12.71 -14.16 1.36
CA ARG A 79 12.11 -14.38 2.69
C ARG A 79 10.70 -13.80 2.75
N ARG A 80 9.84 -14.42 3.53
CA ARG A 80 8.51 -13.92 3.89
C ARG A 80 8.63 -12.93 5.05
N THR A 81 7.98 -11.78 4.94
CA THR A 81 7.97 -10.77 6.00
C THR A 81 6.53 -10.33 6.25
N VAL A 82 6.12 -10.29 7.50
CA VAL A 82 4.79 -9.81 7.91
C VAL A 82 4.92 -8.39 8.43
N TRP A 83 4.04 -7.51 7.97
CA TRP A 83 3.98 -6.11 8.37
C TRP A 83 2.58 -5.78 8.89
N PRO A 84 2.44 -5.11 10.01
CA PRO A 84 1.13 -4.62 10.44
C PRO A 84 0.65 -3.56 9.46
N ILE A 85 -0.61 -3.69 9.02
CA ILE A 85 -1.27 -2.66 8.23
C ILE A 85 -1.96 -1.70 9.18
N ILE A 86 -1.48 -0.46 9.19
CA ILE A 86 -2.01 0.62 10.01
C ILE A 86 -2.55 1.74 9.13
N SER A 87 -3.52 2.46 9.63
CA SER A 87 -4.10 3.64 9.01
C SER A 87 -4.09 4.74 10.04
N GLN A 88 -3.25 5.74 9.84
CA GLN A 88 -3.08 6.84 10.81
C GLN A 88 -2.62 8.12 10.10
N TYR A 89 -2.80 9.23 10.77
CA TYR A 89 -2.23 10.52 10.38
C TYR A 89 -1.89 11.33 11.64
N ALA A 90 -0.96 12.26 11.49
CA ALA A 90 -0.56 13.16 12.58
C ALA A 90 -1.72 14.12 12.92
N GLU A 91 -1.91 14.42 14.18
CA GLU A 91 -2.96 15.38 14.64
C GLU A 91 -2.71 16.79 14.10
N ALA A 92 -1.43 17.18 13.97
CA ALA A 92 -0.98 18.41 13.33
C ALA A 92 0.12 18.08 12.32
N LEU A 93 0.10 18.72 11.15
CA LEU A 93 1.13 18.55 10.12
C LEU A 93 2.25 19.57 10.23
N THR A 94 2.10 20.55 11.12
CA THR A 94 3.08 21.64 11.27
C THR A 94 3.37 21.96 12.74
N ALA A 95 4.57 22.49 12.98
CA ALA A 95 4.98 23.09 14.24
C ALA A 95 5.90 24.29 13.93
N GLN A 96 6.50 24.90 14.95
CA GLN A 96 7.42 26.03 14.74
C GLN A 96 8.53 25.67 13.75
N ARG A 97 8.50 26.28 12.57
CA ARG A 97 9.46 26.08 11.46
C ARG A 97 9.59 24.61 11.00
N LEU A 98 8.54 23.82 11.17
CA LEU A 98 8.50 22.38 10.85
C LEU A 98 7.25 22.07 10.05
N ALA A 99 7.38 21.22 9.02
CA ALA A 99 6.29 20.59 8.31
C ALA A 99 6.53 19.08 8.23
N LEU A 100 5.53 18.27 8.57
CA LEU A 100 5.53 16.82 8.35
C LEU A 100 5.08 16.52 6.94
N VAL A 101 5.74 15.56 6.31
CA VAL A 101 5.43 15.08 4.95
C VAL A 101 5.48 13.57 4.89
N ALA A 102 4.81 12.98 3.91
CA ALA A 102 4.85 11.55 3.63
C ALA A 102 4.48 10.69 4.86
N GLU A 103 5.25 9.63 5.12
CA GLU A 103 4.98 8.67 6.20
C GLU A 103 5.03 9.27 7.61
N ALA A 104 5.73 10.38 7.80
CA ALA A 104 5.70 11.13 9.06
C ALA A 104 4.35 11.86 9.27
N ALA A 105 3.67 12.21 8.18
CA ALA A 105 2.38 12.90 8.20
C ALA A 105 1.19 11.93 8.17
N HIS A 106 1.28 10.86 7.39
CA HIS A 106 0.18 9.90 7.20
C HIS A 106 0.69 8.53 6.75
N VAL A 107 0.06 7.48 7.26
CA VAL A 107 0.26 6.09 6.86
C VAL A 107 -1.09 5.52 6.43
N VAL A 108 -1.11 4.83 5.30
CA VAL A 108 -2.33 4.21 4.76
C VAL A 108 -2.06 2.79 4.31
N PRO A 109 -3.07 1.91 4.35
CA PRO A 109 -2.99 0.60 3.74
C PRO A 109 -2.55 0.67 2.28
N PRO A 110 -1.80 -0.32 1.76
CA PRO A 110 -1.26 -0.29 0.39
C PRO A 110 -2.32 -0.50 -0.70
N ILE A 111 -3.57 -0.68 -0.34
CA ILE A 111 -4.68 -0.85 -1.28
C ILE A 111 -4.83 0.40 -2.19
N GLY A 112 -4.88 0.19 -3.50
CA GLY A 112 -4.94 1.26 -4.49
C GLY A 112 -3.68 2.12 -4.61
N ALA A 113 -2.54 1.72 -4.00
CA ALA A 113 -1.22 2.37 -4.13
C ALA A 113 -1.21 3.89 -3.88
N GLN A 114 -1.97 4.39 -2.91
CA GLN A 114 -2.18 5.83 -2.68
C GLN A 114 -1.05 6.52 -1.89
N GLY A 115 -0.23 5.76 -1.14
CA GLY A 115 0.79 6.33 -0.24
C GLY A 115 1.77 7.28 -0.95
N LEU A 116 2.37 6.85 -2.06
CA LEU A 116 3.29 7.67 -2.84
C LEU A 116 2.60 8.93 -3.41
N ASN A 117 1.38 8.80 -3.93
CA ASN A 117 0.63 9.93 -4.49
C ASN A 117 0.32 10.99 -3.43
N MET A 118 -0.02 10.58 -2.21
CA MET A 118 -0.23 11.49 -1.07
C MET A 118 1.07 12.21 -0.71
N SER A 119 2.19 11.48 -0.64
CA SER A 119 3.51 12.04 -0.33
C SER A 119 3.98 13.05 -1.38
N LEU A 120 3.81 12.75 -2.67
CA LEU A 120 4.12 13.69 -3.76
C LEU A 120 3.28 14.95 -3.66
N LYS A 121 2.01 14.84 -3.28
CA LYS A 121 1.13 15.99 -3.09
C LYS A 121 1.55 16.88 -1.91
N ASP A 122 2.06 16.29 -0.82
CA ASP A 122 2.66 17.05 0.27
C ASP A 122 3.83 17.89 -0.23
N LEU A 123 4.76 17.26 -0.95
CA LEU A 123 5.96 17.91 -1.47
C LEU A 123 5.61 19.03 -2.46
N ILE A 124 4.67 18.79 -3.37
CA ILE A 124 4.23 19.79 -4.34
C ILE A 124 3.62 20.99 -3.60
N THR A 125 2.72 20.74 -2.63
CA THR A 125 2.09 21.81 -1.85
C THR A 125 3.13 22.62 -1.08
N LEU A 126 4.08 21.95 -0.43
CA LEU A 126 5.14 22.61 0.35
C LEU A 126 6.06 23.44 -0.55
N ARG A 127 6.45 22.90 -1.73
CA ARG A 127 7.24 23.61 -2.74
C ARG A 127 6.54 24.89 -3.21
N ASP A 128 5.28 24.81 -3.56
CA ASP A 128 4.53 25.94 -4.10
C ASP A 128 4.39 27.06 -3.07
N LEU A 129 4.14 26.69 -1.82
CA LEU A 129 4.12 27.63 -0.71
C LEU A 129 5.51 28.23 -0.43
N ALA A 130 6.58 27.44 -0.52
CA ALA A 130 7.93 27.94 -0.36
C ALA A 130 8.31 28.97 -1.46
N VAL A 131 7.87 28.77 -2.68
CA VAL A 131 8.06 29.75 -3.77
C VAL A 131 7.28 31.03 -3.48
N THR A 132 6.03 30.92 -3.01
CA THR A 132 5.18 32.08 -2.70
C THR A 132 5.72 32.86 -1.48
N HIS A 133 6.20 32.15 -0.46
CA HIS A 133 6.73 32.72 0.80
C HIS A 133 8.26 32.76 0.85
N LYS A 134 8.94 32.96 -0.29
CA LYS A 134 10.41 32.86 -0.40
C LYS A 134 11.22 33.73 0.58
N HIS A 135 10.64 34.85 1.05
CA HIS A 135 11.29 35.76 1.98
C HIS A 135 11.01 35.45 3.47
N GLU A 136 10.07 34.52 3.74
CA GLU A 136 9.65 34.15 5.09
C GLU A 136 9.41 32.64 5.22
N LEU A 137 10.33 31.86 4.68
CA LEU A 137 10.27 30.39 4.71
C LEU A 137 10.10 29.86 6.14
N GLY A 138 9.11 29.01 6.33
CA GLY A 138 8.78 28.42 7.62
C GLY A 138 8.06 29.39 8.56
N SER A 139 7.53 30.52 8.03
CA SER A 139 6.66 31.40 8.80
C SER A 139 5.37 30.69 9.21
N THR A 140 4.76 31.15 10.30
CA THR A 140 3.44 30.65 10.74
C THR A 140 2.39 30.76 9.64
N ALA A 141 2.42 31.84 8.86
CA ALA A 141 1.48 32.07 7.76
C ALA A 141 1.63 30.99 6.69
N MET A 142 2.85 30.70 6.22
CA MET A 142 3.15 29.64 5.25
C MET A 142 2.71 28.26 5.78
N LEU A 143 3.10 27.94 7.01
CA LEU A 143 2.82 26.63 7.59
C LEU A 143 1.33 26.41 7.86
N CYS A 144 0.59 27.41 8.30
CA CYS A 144 -0.86 27.32 8.41
C CYS A 144 -1.56 27.09 7.06
N GLN A 145 -1.05 27.66 5.96
CA GLN A 145 -1.58 27.38 4.63
C GLN A 145 -1.31 25.93 4.21
N TYR A 146 -0.11 25.42 4.48
CA TYR A 146 0.22 24.01 4.25
C TYR A 146 -0.72 23.08 5.04
N GLU A 147 -0.86 23.31 6.34
CA GLU A 147 -1.73 22.54 7.23
C GLU A 147 -3.16 22.47 6.68
N ARG A 148 -3.76 23.61 6.35
CA ARG A 148 -5.13 23.68 5.82
C ARG A 148 -5.27 22.94 4.49
N ALA A 149 -4.33 23.12 3.58
CA ALA A 149 -4.38 22.50 2.27
C ALA A 149 -4.26 20.96 2.35
N ARG A 150 -3.42 20.46 3.28
CA ARG A 150 -3.12 19.03 3.35
C ARG A 150 -4.02 18.27 4.31
N MET A 151 -4.34 18.79 5.47
CA MET A 151 -5.09 18.07 6.51
C MET A 151 -6.46 17.59 6.02
N VAL A 152 -7.18 18.40 5.29
CA VAL A 152 -8.51 18.02 4.74
C VAL A 152 -8.35 16.85 3.76
N ASP A 153 -7.42 16.98 2.80
CA ASP A 153 -7.16 15.92 1.81
C ASP A 153 -6.67 14.62 2.47
N VAL A 154 -5.76 14.71 3.43
CA VAL A 154 -5.24 13.56 4.18
C VAL A 154 -6.36 12.84 4.93
N ARG A 155 -7.19 13.56 5.69
CA ARG A 155 -8.31 12.97 6.44
C ARG A 155 -9.32 12.28 5.54
N MET A 156 -9.71 12.91 4.44
CA MET A 156 -10.64 12.31 3.47
C MET A 156 -10.07 11.05 2.83
N ARG A 157 -8.80 11.08 2.42
CA ARG A 157 -8.15 9.91 1.80
C ARG A 157 -7.96 8.78 2.79
N VAL A 158 -7.46 9.06 4.00
CA VAL A 158 -7.30 8.05 5.04
C VAL A 158 -8.64 7.39 5.36
N ALA A 159 -9.72 8.16 5.52
CA ALA A 159 -11.06 7.62 5.75
C ALA A 159 -11.54 6.75 4.58
N GLY A 160 -11.39 7.22 3.34
CA GLY A 160 -11.79 6.48 2.14
C GLY A 160 -11.00 5.19 1.94
N ILE A 161 -9.67 5.24 2.09
CA ILE A 161 -8.80 4.07 1.97
C ILE A 161 -9.09 3.06 3.10
N THR A 162 -9.34 3.53 4.32
CA THR A 162 -9.71 2.66 5.45
C THR A 162 -11.05 1.97 5.21
N ALA A 163 -12.05 2.69 4.70
CA ALA A 163 -13.33 2.10 4.33
C ALA A 163 -13.19 1.06 3.21
N LEU A 164 -12.40 1.37 2.17
CA LEU A 164 -12.10 0.43 1.08
C LEU A 164 -11.37 -0.81 1.60
N ASN A 165 -10.39 -0.64 2.49
CA ASN A 165 -9.67 -1.75 3.10
C ASN A 165 -10.62 -2.64 3.92
N HIS A 166 -11.50 -2.06 4.73
CA HIS A 166 -12.52 -2.82 5.47
C HIS A 166 -13.45 -3.58 4.52
N ALA A 167 -13.92 -2.94 3.46
CA ALA A 167 -14.77 -3.58 2.45
C ALA A 167 -14.04 -4.73 1.74
N SER A 168 -12.76 -4.58 1.40
CA SER A 168 -11.96 -5.62 0.75
C SER A 168 -11.69 -6.83 1.66
N MET A 169 -11.60 -6.60 2.97
CA MET A 169 -11.39 -7.64 3.99
C MET A 169 -12.69 -8.27 4.49
N ALA A 170 -13.86 -7.74 4.11
CA ALA A 170 -15.15 -8.26 4.56
C ALA A 170 -15.45 -9.64 3.96
N GLN A 171 -15.93 -10.55 4.81
CA GLN A 171 -16.24 -11.94 4.45
C GLN A 171 -17.74 -12.18 4.19
N ALA A 172 -18.57 -11.14 4.31
CA ALA A 172 -20.02 -11.26 4.11
C ALA A 172 -20.34 -11.65 2.64
N PRO A 173 -21.16 -12.68 2.40
CA PRO A 173 -21.48 -13.15 1.05
C PRO A 173 -22.00 -12.04 0.13
N ALA A 174 -22.92 -11.20 0.63
CA ALA A 174 -23.51 -10.09 -0.13
C ALA A 174 -22.48 -9.04 -0.59
N LEU A 175 -21.40 -8.80 0.19
CA LEU A 175 -20.31 -7.89 -0.20
C LEU A 175 -19.32 -8.57 -1.15
N ARG A 176 -19.28 -9.88 -1.18
CA ARG A 176 -18.46 -10.67 -2.10
C ARG A 176 -19.01 -10.64 -3.51
N ASP A 177 -20.33 -10.73 -3.65
CA ASP A 177 -21.04 -10.72 -4.94
C ASP A 177 -21.00 -9.32 -5.62
N LEU A 178 -20.84 -8.24 -4.82
CA LEU A 178 -20.63 -6.89 -5.33
C LEU A 178 -19.20 -6.61 -5.85
N ARG A 179 -18.26 -7.53 -5.61
CA ARG A 179 -16.85 -7.44 -6.03
C ARG A 179 -16.51 -8.29 -7.26
N ALA A 180 -17.43 -9.17 -7.67
CA ALA A 180 -17.32 -10.00 -8.85
C ALA A 180 -17.84 -9.26 -10.09
#